data_67ac9b31234240c4a6bb47e69fdde92d
#
_entry.id   67ac9b31234240c4a6bb47e69fdde92d
#
_cell.length_a   1.000
_cell.length_b   1.000
_cell.length_c   1.000
_cell.angle_alpha   90.00
_cell.angle_beta   90.00
_cell.angle_gamma   90.00
#
_symmetry.space_group_name_H-M   'P 1'
#
loop_
_entity.id
_entity.type
_entity.pdbx_description
1 polymer ?
#
loop_
_entity_poly.entity_id
_entity_poly.type
_entity_poly.pdbx_seq_one_letter_code
_entity_poly.pdbx_strand_id
1 'polypeptide(L)'
;REISIAEMRHIEEFSDRILFLQGDVDMNASFRTKQVTEAKEMLRMAMQLEQSTIDSYNEASRMAAEHKDAVTHKMFQDIIAEEEQHLDTFRTELQNLLDYGEEYLALQSAAGSKHTSKSFGHPGSGE
;
A
#
# COMPACT_ATOMS: atom_id res chain seq x y z
N ARG A 1 -7.39 -16.16 5.18
CA ARG A 1 -6.69 -15.97 3.89
C ARG A 1 -7.48 -15.14 2.88
N GLU A 2 -8.77 -15.33 2.78
CA GLU A 2 -9.65 -14.53 1.90
C GLU A 2 -9.74 -13.06 2.34
N ILE A 3 -9.80 -12.79 3.63
CA ILE A 3 -9.81 -11.43 4.19
C ILE A 3 -8.48 -10.73 3.90
N SER A 4 -7.36 -11.43 4.04
CA SER A 4 -6.02 -10.91 3.75
C SER A 4 -5.84 -10.59 2.26
N ILE A 5 -6.37 -11.42 1.35
CA ILE A 5 -6.33 -11.19 -0.09
C ILE A 5 -7.19 -9.98 -0.48
N ALA A 6 -8.40 -9.86 0.09
CA ALA A 6 -9.27 -8.71 -0.14
C ALA A 6 -8.62 -7.40 0.34
N GLU A 7 -7.94 -7.44 1.47
CA GLU A 7 -7.21 -6.32 2.05
C GLU A 7 -6.01 -5.92 1.19
N MET A 8 -5.23 -6.89 0.71
CA MET A 8 -4.13 -6.65 -0.24
C MET A 8 -4.62 -6.02 -1.54
N ARG A 9 -5.78 -6.44 -2.06
CA ARG A 9 -6.42 -5.79 -3.21
C ARG A 9 -6.79 -4.34 -2.94
N HIS A 10 -7.33 -4.05 -1.76
CA HIS A 10 -7.64 -2.66 -1.36
C HIS A 10 -6.38 -1.80 -1.33
N ILE A 11 -5.28 -2.32 -0.82
CA ILE A 11 -3.98 -1.65 -0.80
C ILE A 11 -3.47 -1.39 -2.22
N GLU A 12 -3.54 -2.39 -3.08
CA GLU A 12 -3.17 -2.26 -4.49
C GLU A 12 -4.04 -1.23 -5.22
N GLU A 13 -5.34 -1.26 -5.00
CA GLU A 13 -6.28 -0.28 -5.55
C GLU A 13 -5.98 1.14 -5.08
N PHE A 14 -5.65 1.34 -3.81
CA PHE A 14 -5.23 2.63 -3.28
C PHE A 14 -3.90 3.08 -3.91
N SER A 15 -2.94 2.20 -4.02
CA SER A 15 -1.65 2.48 -4.66
C SER A 15 -1.82 2.84 -6.13
N ASP A 16 -2.63 2.08 -6.87
CA ASP A 16 -2.95 2.34 -8.27
C ASP A 16 -3.69 3.68 -8.44
N ARG A 17 -4.59 4.00 -7.51
CA ARG A 17 -5.31 5.27 -7.53
C ARG A 17 -4.38 6.45 -7.28
N ILE A 18 -3.45 6.32 -6.35
CA ILE A 18 -2.41 7.33 -6.10
C ILE A 18 -1.58 7.52 -7.36
N LEU A 19 -1.13 6.44 -8.00
CA LEU A 19 -0.37 6.50 -9.25
C LEU A 19 -1.17 7.13 -10.40
N PHE A 20 -2.45 6.82 -10.51
CA PHE A 20 -3.34 7.41 -11.50
C PHE A 20 -3.49 8.92 -11.31
N LEU A 21 -3.67 9.37 -10.08
CA LEU A 21 -3.74 10.80 -9.75
C LEU A 21 -2.44 11.54 -10.04
N GLN A 22 -1.31 10.86 -9.98
CA GLN A 22 0.02 11.40 -10.33
C GLN A 22 0.26 11.51 -11.84
N GLY A 23 -0.41 10.68 -12.65
CA GLY A 23 -0.21 10.63 -14.10
C GLY A 23 -0.81 11.81 -14.85
N ASP A 24 -1.65 12.60 -14.22
CA ASP A 24 -2.33 13.75 -14.81
C ASP A 24 -1.53 15.04 -14.55
N VAL A 25 -0.47 15.22 -15.32
CA VAL A 25 0.68 16.08 -14.98
C VAL A 25 0.49 17.58 -15.31
N ASP A 26 -0.55 17.99 -16.04
CA ASP A 26 -0.72 19.37 -16.50
C ASP A 26 -1.57 20.22 -15.58
N MET A 27 -1.24 20.23 -14.28
CA MET A 27 -2.12 20.83 -13.29
C MET A 27 -1.48 21.97 -12.50
N ASN A 28 -2.29 23.00 -12.23
CA ASN A 28 -1.88 24.16 -11.45
C ASN A 28 -1.48 23.77 -10.00
N ALA A 29 -0.80 24.68 -9.31
CA ALA A 29 -0.31 24.45 -7.96
C ALA A 29 -1.40 24.05 -6.96
N SER A 30 -2.63 24.55 -7.10
CA SER A 30 -3.78 24.19 -6.24
C SER A 30 -4.16 22.72 -6.39
N PHE A 31 -4.11 22.20 -7.59
CA PHE A 31 -4.43 20.79 -7.85
C PHE A 31 -3.36 19.86 -7.27
N ARG A 32 -2.08 20.21 -7.42
CA ARG A 32 -0.97 19.45 -6.83
C ARG A 32 -1.07 19.39 -5.31
N THR A 33 -1.41 20.50 -4.68
CA THR A 33 -1.65 20.57 -3.24
C THR A 33 -2.80 19.66 -2.84
N LYS A 34 -3.87 19.65 -3.62
CA LYS A 34 -5.02 18.76 -3.40
C LYS A 34 -4.64 17.29 -3.53
N GLN A 35 -3.85 16.92 -4.54
CA GLN A 35 -3.35 15.56 -4.72
C GLN A 35 -2.52 15.08 -3.52
N VAL A 36 -1.62 15.92 -3.01
CA VAL A 36 -0.83 15.59 -1.82
C VAL A 36 -1.72 15.38 -0.60
N THR A 37 -2.73 16.22 -0.40
CA THR A 37 -3.68 16.10 0.70
C THR A 37 -4.49 14.81 0.59
N GLU A 38 -5.01 14.49 -0.58
CA GLU A 38 -5.76 13.25 -0.82
C GLU A 38 -4.89 12.02 -0.60
N ALA A 39 -3.65 12.01 -1.08
CA ALA A 39 -2.72 10.92 -0.88
C ALA A 39 -2.41 10.69 0.61
N LYS A 40 -2.20 11.75 1.38
CA LYS A 40 -2.02 11.67 2.84
C LYS A 40 -3.23 11.08 3.54
N GLU A 41 -4.43 11.50 3.17
CA GLU A 41 -5.68 10.98 3.74
C GLU A 41 -5.85 9.48 3.44
N MET A 42 -5.60 9.07 2.20
CA MET A 42 -5.65 7.67 1.79
C MET A 42 -4.66 6.80 2.57
N LEU A 43 -3.43 7.27 2.75
CA LEU A 43 -2.42 6.57 3.53
C LEU A 43 -2.80 6.46 5.00
N ARG A 44 -3.36 7.51 5.61
CA ARG A 44 -3.86 7.45 6.98
C ARG A 44 -5.00 6.46 7.14
N MET A 45 -5.92 6.41 6.20
CA MET A 45 -7.01 5.42 6.20
C MET A 45 -6.47 3.99 6.04
N ALA A 46 -5.51 3.78 5.13
CA ALA A 46 -4.86 2.49 4.95
C ALA A 46 -4.14 2.04 6.23
N MET A 47 -3.43 2.95 6.89
CA MET A 47 -2.76 2.66 8.16
C MET A 47 -3.73 2.30 9.27
N GLN A 48 -4.87 2.99 9.38
CA GLN A 48 -5.91 2.67 10.35
C GLN A 48 -6.50 1.29 10.09
N LEU A 49 -6.76 0.94 8.84
CA LEU A 49 -7.26 -0.37 8.45
C LEU A 49 -6.27 -1.47 8.79
N GLU A 50 -4.99 -1.29 8.45
CA GLU A 50 -3.93 -2.23 8.78
C GLU A 50 -3.78 -2.42 10.29
N GLN A 51 -3.82 -1.34 11.07
CA GLN A 51 -3.73 -1.43 12.52
C GLN A 51 -4.92 -2.18 13.12
N SER A 52 -6.12 -1.92 12.62
CA SER A 52 -7.33 -2.64 13.04
C SER A 52 -7.23 -4.14 12.74
N THR A 53 -6.71 -4.48 11.58
CA THR A 53 -6.47 -5.87 11.17
C THR A 53 -5.42 -6.55 12.06
N ILE A 54 -4.32 -5.88 12.32
CA ILE A 54 -3.27 -6.36 13.24
C ILE A 54 -3.85 -6.63 14.63
N ASP A 55 -4.65 -5.72 15.15
CA ASP A 55 -5.29 -5.87 16.46
C ASP A 55 -6.22 -7.10 16.50
N SER A 56 -7.01 -7.28 15.44
CA SER A 56 -7.91 -8.43 15.31
C SER A 56 -7.15 -9.75 15.22
N TYR A 57 -6.06 -9.82 14.47
CA TYR A 57 -5.24 -11.01 14.35
C TYR A 57 -4.45 -11.32 15.62
N ASN A 58 -4.01 -10.29 16.35
CA ASN A 58 -3.40 -10.48 17.67
C ASN A 58 -4.37 -11.14 18.65
N GLU A 59 -5.63 -10.73 18.65
CA GLU A 59 -6.66 -11.35 19.48
C GLU A 59 -6.93 -12.78 19.05
N ALA A 60 -7.04 -13.05 17.76
CA ALA A 60 -7.21 -14.41 17.23
C ALA A 60 -6.00 -15.30 17.56
N SER A 61 -4.80 -14.78 17.47
CA SER A 61 -3.56 -15.46 17.85
C SER A 61 -3.56 -15.84 19.34
N ARG A 62 -3.97 -14.91 20.19
CA ARG A 62 -4.11 -15.15 21.64
C ARG A 62 -5.11 -16.27 21.94
N MET A 63 -6.26 -16.25 21.29
CA MET A 63 -7.28 -17.30 21.43
C MET A 63 -6.76 -18.66 20.98
N ALA A 64 -6.06 -18.73 19.87
CA ALA A 64 -5.44 -19.97 19.38
C ALA A 64 -4.43 -20.53 20.40
N ALA A 65 -3.60 -19.67 20.98
CA ALA A 65 -2.65 -20.07 22.02
C ALA A 65 -3.35 -20.59 23.27
N GLU A 66 -4.43 -19.94 23.73
CA GLU A 66 -5.23 -20.38 24.87
C GLU A 66 -5.86 -21.77 24.64
N HIS A 67 -6.32 -22.03 23.41
CA HIS A 67 -6.86 -23.34 23.03
C HIS A 67 -5.76 -24.37 22.68
N LYS A 68 -4.51 -24.03 22.88
CA LYS A 68 -3.35 -24.90 22.62
C LYS A 68 -3.26 -25.33 21.14
N ASP A 69 -3.76 -24.52 20.23
CA ASP A 69 -3.65 -24.71 18.79
C ASP A 69 -2.41 -23.97 18.25
N ALA A 70 -1.26 -24.63 18.38
CA ALA A 70 0.02 -24.04 18.00
C ALA A 70 0.14 -23.76 16.51
N VAL A 71 -0.49 -24.55 15.66
CA VAL A 71 -0.44 -24.36 14.20
C VAL A 71 -1.20 -23.11 13.79
N THR A 72 -2.40 -22.92 14.29
CA THR A 72 -3.21 -21.73 14.05
C THR A 72 -2.54 -20.48 14.66
N HIS A 73 -1.99 -20.61 15.84
CA HIS A 73 -1.25 -19.52 16.49
C HIS A 73 -0.07 -19.03 15.62
N LYS A 74 0.73 -19.96 15.12
CA LYS A 74 1.85 -19.64 14.22
C LYS A 74 1.38 -19.02 12.92
N MET A 75 0.30 -19.50 12.33
CA MET A 75 -0.30 -18.93 11.11
C MET A 75 -0.67 -17.46 11.31
N PHE A 76 -1.31 -17.12 12.42
CA PHE A 76 -1.65 -15.72 12.73
C PHE A 76 -0.40 -14.89 12.98
N GLN A 77 0.62 -15.41 13.64
CA GLN A 77 1.88 -14.71 13.84
C GLN A 77 2.54 -14.35 12.51
N ASP A 78 2.56 -15.26 11.55
CA ASP A 78 3.13 -15.02 10.22
C ASP A 78 2.34 -13.95 9.45
N ILE A 79 1.02 -13.98 9.52
CA ILE A 79 0.15 -12.97 8.90
C ILE A 79 0.37 -11.60 9.54
N ILE A 80 0.45 -11.53 10.86
CA ILE A 80 0.70 -10.28 11.59
C ILE A 80 2.04 -9.67 11.17
N ALA A 81 3.08 -10.48 11.01
CA ALA A 81 4.38 -10.02 10.55
C ALA A 81 4.30 -9.37 9.15
N GLU A 82 3.54 -9.96 8.23
CA GLU A 82 3.29 -9.37 6.90
C GLU A 82 2.52 -8.05 6.99
N GLU A 83 1.47 -7.99 7.81
CA GLU A 83 0.67 -6.78 8.01
C GLU A 83 1.47 -5.64 8.65
N GLU A 84 2.37 -5.96 9.56
CA GLU A 84 3.29 -4.97 10.15
C GLU A 84 4.25 -4.39 9.11
N GLN A 85 4.70 -5.18 8.14
CA GLN A 85 5.50 -4.69 7.03
C GLN A 85 4.71 -3.74 6.13
N HIS A 86 3.45 -4.04 5.85
CA HIS A 86 2.57 -3.15 5.08
C HIS A 86 2.36 -1.83 5.82
N LEU A 87 2.10 -1.89 7.12
CA LEU A 87 1.93 -0.70 7.95
C LEU A 87 3.19 0.18 7.94
N ASP A 88 4.36 -0.43 8.04
CA ASP A 88 5.63 0.27 7.99
C ASP A 88 5.88 0.95 6.63
N THR A 89 5.53 0.27 5.54
CA THR A 89 5.58 0.83 4.19
C THR A 89 4.69 2.06 4.06
N PHE A 90 3.44 1.99 4.52
CA PHE A 90 2.53 3.13 4.48
C PHE A 90 3.01 4.29 5.36
N ARG A 91 3.55 3.98 6.52
CA ARG A 91 4.12 4.98 7.43
C ARG A 91 5.29 5.71 6.77
N THR A 92 6.15 4.99 6.10
CA THR A 92 7.31 5.55 5.38
C THR A 92 6.85 6.44 4.23
N GLU A 93 5.88 6.00 3.43
CA GLU A 93 5.32 6.80 2.34
C GLU A 93 4.62 8.07 2.84
N LEU A 94 3.86 7.95 3.92
CA LEU A 94 3.24 9.13 4.54
C LEU A 94 4.29 10.12 5.04
N GLN A 95 5.36 9.64 5.67
CA GLN A 95 6.45 10.49 6.14
C GLN A 95 7.14 11.19 4.97
N ASN A 96 7.36 10.49 3.86
CA ASN A 96 7.93 11.08 2.66
C ASN A 96 7.03 12.17 2.05
N LEU A 97 5.71 11.97 2.05
CA LEU A 97 4.76 12.99 1.62
C LEU A 97 4.73 14.20 2.56
N LEU A 98 4.89 13.98 3.85
CA LEU A 98 4.99 15.06 4.83
C LEU A 98 6.28 15.87 4.67
N ASP A 99 7.38 15.22 4.37
CA ASP A 99 8.70 15.85 4.25
C ASP A 99 8.91 16.52 2.89
N TYR A 100 8.47 15.89 1.80
CA TYR A 100 8.80 16.29 0.42
C TYR A 100 7.59 16.68 -0.42
N GLY A 101 6.38 16.31 -0.02
CA GLY A 101 5.14 16.73 -0.67
C GLY A 101 5.09 16.42 -2.17
N GLU A 102 4.93 17.48 -2.97
CA GLU A 102 4.78 17.37 -4.42
C GLU A 102 5.99 16.75 -5.12
N GLU A 103 7.20 16.99 -4.63
CA GLU A 103 8.42 16.41 -5.17
C GLU A 103 8.45 14.91 -5.06
N TYR A 104 7.98 14.36 -3.92
CA TYR A 104 7.87 12.93 -3.72
C TYR A 104 6.87 12.28 -4.68
N LEU A 105 5.70 12.89 -4.87
CA LEU A 105 4.71 12.43 -5.84
C LEU A 105 5.26 12.42 -7.27
N ALA A 106 6.01 13.45 -7.67
CA ALA A 106 6.64 13.53 -8.97
C ALA A 106 7.66 12.40 -9.19
N LEU A 107 8.47 12.08 -8.19
CA LEU A 107 9.43 10.96 -8.23
C LEU A 107 8.73 9.60 -8.36
N GLN A 108 7.64 9.37 -7.64
CA GLN A 108 6.86 8.14 -7.73
C GLN A 108 6.20 7.98 -9.11
N SER A 109 5.66 9.05 -9.68
CA SER A 109 5.10 9.07 -11.03
C SER A 109 6.16 8.70 -12.08
N ALA A 110 7.37 9.27 -12.01
CA ALA A 110 8.48 8.93 -12.90
C ALA A 110 8.93 7.48 -12.77
N ALA A 111 8.98 6.93 -11.56
CA ALA A 111 9.28 5.52 -11.31
C ALA A 111 8.18 4.59 -11.85
N GLY A 112 6.90 4.95 -11.68
CA GLY A 112 5.75 4.22 -12.21
C GLY A 112 5.75 4.16 -13.73
N SER A 113 6.04 5.27 -14.42
CA SER A 113 6.10 5.31 -15.89
C SER A 113 7.24 4.46 -16.47
N LYS A 114 8.35 4.31 -15.78
CA LYS A 114 9.44 3.41 -16.17
C LYS A 114 9.07 1.94 -16.07
N HIS A 115 8.21 1.57 -15.14
CA HIS A 115 7.71 0.21 -15.00
C HIS A 115 6.73 -0.17 -16.11
N THR A 116 5.85 0.73 -16.50
CA THR A 116 4.89 0.51 -17.58
C THR A 116 5.55 0.42 -18.96
N SER A 117 6.61 1.16 -19.20
CA SER A 117 7.33 1.10 -20.49
C SER A 117 8.11 -0.20 -20.71
N LYS A 118 8.46 -0.92 -19.65
CA LYS A 118 9.14 -2.22 -19.76
C LYS A 118 8.22 -3.40 -20.06
N SER A 119 6.91 -3.27 -19.79
CA SER A 119 5.94 -4.34 -20.05
C SER A 119 5.41 -4.36 -21.49
N PHE A 120 5.71 -3.34 -22.30
CA PHE A 120 5.33 -3.25 -23.72
C PHE A 120 6.48 -3.55 -24.70
N GLY A 121 7.54 -4.21 -24.23
CA GLY A 121 8.55 -4.77 -25.12
C GLY A 121 7.96 -5.94 -25.91
N HIS A 122 7.50 -5.65 -27.11
CA HIS A 122 7.00 -6.64 -28.05
C HIS A 122 8.15 -7.60 -28.42
N PRO A 123 7.99 -8.90 -28.31
CA PRO A 123 8.93 -9.81 -28.96
C PRO A 123 8.70 -9.71 -30.45
N GLY A 124 9.67 -9.16 -31.14
CA GLY A 124 9.67 -9.09 -32.58
C GLY A 124 9.43 -10.47 -33.19
N SER A 125 8.51 -10.52 -34.11
CA SER A 125 8.33 -11.59 -35.05
C SER A 125 9.67 -11.87 -35.76
N GLY A 126 10.33 -12.96 -35.38
CA GLY A 126 11.35 -13.56 -36.20
C GLY A 126 10.66 -14.59 -37.09
N GLU A 127 10.74 -14.38 -38.36
CA GLU A 127 10.58 -15.46 -39.34
C GLU A 127 11.71 -16.48 -39.18
#